data_9133fdce16c295118b8f12fce809535b
#
_entry.id   9133fdce16c295118b8f12fce809535b
#
_cell.length_a   1.000
_cell.length_b   1.000
_cell.length_c   1.000
_cell.angle_alpha   90.00
_cell.angle_beta   90.00
_cell.angle_gamma   90.00
#
_symmetry.space_group_name_H-M   'P 1'
#
loop_
_entity.id
_entity.type
_entity.pdbx_description
1 polymer ?
#
loop_
_entity_poly.entity_id
_entity_poly.type
_entity_poly.pdbx_seq_one_letter_code
_entity_poly.pdbx_strand_id
1 'polypeptide(L)'
;MESMNLRQNLQKSGKRSADPATPIDGVRSTVWLPALISSIGLLLAFPPLNLFPAAWIAPLGWLSLCQRPTPLGRKAYWTLWLSGCLFWLVSLHSIRLAFWALYAGWLALSLYLAIYLPLFVAATRLMVHRWHVPLILSAPVAWTGLEWIRSYLFTGYAANTLAHSQAFQPTLIQTADHLGTGGLSFLIMMFAACLETARCNWMVGNRPRLWAAGTTACILLGGMLGYGAWRLRQANQLAAENPVLLRCVLLQENTPSIFEMNPNLDAYYQRAQSAWTSYANLSRKAAADWSDVDLVVWPESTFTATTPWTQWDMDDEPLPKSLENDLQTYQMTRTGLQQSIEQAQHHFQMKARLALLAARGMESWTQLPVEPGPELLVGCDHVRYAPDRVHRYNSAVWI
;
A
#
# COMPACT_ATOMS: atom_id res chain seq x y z
N MET A 1 -71.09 27.63 47.05
CA MET A 1 -71.04 27.12 45.65
C MET A 1 -69.85 27.76 44.83
N GLU A 2 -69.28 28.83 45.24
CA GLU A 2 -68.18 29.50 44.51
C GLU A 2 -66.80 28.85 44.67
N SER A 3 -66.54 28.17 45.78
CA SER A 3 -65.24 27.57 46.06
C SER A 3 -64.95 26.27 45.27
N MET A 4 -65.95 25.65 44.69
CA MET A 4 -65.84 24.42 43.91
C MET A 4 -65.47 24.70 42.42
N ASN A 5 -65.89 25.86 41.90
CA ASN A 5 -65.56 26.25 40.50
C ASN A 5 -64.13 26.74 40.32
N LEU A 6 -63.50 27.32 41.37
CA LEU A 6 -62.14 27.75 41.31
C LEU A 6 -61.16 26.58 41.26
N ARG A 7 -61.39 25.48 41.89
CA ARG A 7 -60.55 24.29 41.87
C ARG A 7 -60.61 23.55 40.53
N GLN A 8 -61.77 23.55 39.87
CA GLN A 8 -61.89 22.93 38.53
C GLN A 8 -61.22 23.73 37.42
N ASN A 9 -61.15 25.08 37.52
CA ASN A 9 -60.47 25.91 36.57
C ASN A 9 -58.94 25.88 36.76
N LEU A 10 -58.43 25.69 37.96
CA LEU A 10 -56.98 25.50 38.18
C LEU A 10 -56.49 24.13 37.73
N GLN A 11 -57.36 23.09 37.77
CA GLN A 11 -57.01 21.76 37.26
C GLN A 11 -57.05 21.68 35.72
N LYS A 12 -57.79 22.54 35.04
CA LYS A 12 -57.80 22.66 33.56
C LYS A 12 -56.65 23.49 33.01
N SER A 13 -56.04 24.39 33.79
CA SER A 13 -54.89 25.19 33.40
C SER A 13 -53.55 24.43 33.50
N GLY A 14 -53.50 23.32 34.28
CA GLY A 14 -52.27 22.54 34.50
C GLY A 14 -52.01 21.41 33.48
N LYS A 15 -52.90 21.16 32.51
CA LYS A 15 -52.75 20.16 31.47
C LYS A 15 -52.68 20.78 30.07
N ARG A 16 -51.84 21.81 29.88
CA ARG A 16 -51.18 21.95 28.58
C ARG A 16 -50.05 20.97 28.59
N SER A 17 -50.32 19.75 28.08
CA SER A 17 -49.30 18.88 27.61
C SER A 17 -48.37 19.69 26.72
N ALA A 18 -47.11 19.83 27.15
CA ALA A 18 -46.08 20.24 26.23
C ALA A 18 -46.12 19.22 25.08
N ASP A 19 -46.68 19.62 23.94
CA ASP A 19 -46.47 18.88 22.71
C ASP A 19 -44.95 18.63 22.62
N PRO A 20 -44.54 17.37 22.44
CA PRO A 20 -43.14 17.12 22.15
C PRO A 20 -42.84 17.96 20.92
N ALA A 21 -41.92 18.93 21.09
CA ALA A 21 -41.46 19.80 20.02
C ALA A 21 -41.30 18.93 18.80
N THR A 22 -42.11 19.16 17.77
CA THR A 22 -41.97 18.55 16.47
C THR A 22 -40.52 18.75 16.10
N PRO A 23 -39.77 17.67 15.79
CA PRO A 23 -38.40 17.82 15.29
C PRO A 23 -38.51 18.80 14.14
N ILE A 24 -37.67 19.82 14.17
CA ILE A 24 -37.51 20.75 13.07
C ILE A 24 -37.04 19.87 11.89
N ASP A 25 -38.01 19.36 11.12
CA ASP A 25 -37.83 18.65 9.86
C ASP A 25 -37.32 19.63 8.81
N GLY A 26 -36.05 20.02 8.89
CA GLY A 26 -35.52 21.05 8.01
C GLY A 26 -34.07 20.86 7.59
N VAL A 27 -33.30 20.08 8.30
CA VAL A 27 -31.94 19.73 7.86
C VAL A 27 -31.90 18.24 7.55
N ARG A 28 -32.31 17.88 6.35
CA ARG A 28 -31.92 16.58 5.76
C ARG A 28 -30.40 16.54 5.86
N SER A 29 -29.89 15.87 6.90
CA SER A 29 -28.47 15.80 7.19
C SER A 29 -27.79 15.13 5.99
N THR A 30 -27.25 15.95 5.11
CA THR A 30 -26.62 15.52 3.87
C THR A 30 -25.44 14.60 4.19
N VAL A 31 -25.46 13.38 3.71
CA VAL A 31 -24.38 12.39 3.90
C VAL A 31 -23.29 12.61 2.87
N TRP A 32 -23.67 13.07 1.65
CA TRP A 32 -22.77 13.19 0.53
C TRP A 32 -21.62 14.17 0.78
N LEU A 33 -21.91 15.31 1.42
CA LEU A 33 -20.91 16.35 1.65
C LEU A 33 -19.77 15.88 2.57
N PRO A 34 -20.02 15.37 3.81
CA PRO A 34 -18.93 14.86 4.64
C PRO A 34 -18.24 13.64 4.04
N ALA A 35 -18.95 12.76 3.31
CA ALA A 35 -18.35 11.63 2.64
C ALA A 35 -17.37 12.09 1.54
N LEU A 36 -17.78 13.03 0.71
CA LEU A 36 -16.98 13.55 -0.40
C LEU A 36 -15.77 14.35 0.09
N ILE A 37 -15.96 15.24 1.07
CA ILE A 37 -14.86 16.04 1.66
C ILE A 37 -13.79 15.10 2.23
N SER A 38 -14.17 14.04 2.94
CA SER A 38 -13.22 13.09 3.47
C SER A 38 -12.49 12.32 2.37
N SER A 39 -13.18 11.86 1.33
CA SER A 39 -12.54 11.14 0.23
C SER A 39 -11.58 12.02 -0.56
N ILE A 40 -11.96 13.28 -0.85
CA ILE A 40 -11.08 14.25 -1.51
C ILE A 40 -9.91 14.63 -0.59
N GLY A 41 -10.18 14.91 0.69
CA GLY A 41 -9.13 15.20 1.66
C GLY A 41 -8.09 14.09 1.76
N LEU A 42 -8.54 12.84 1.70
CA LEU A 42 -7.62 11.70 1.69
C LEU A 42 -6.85 11.59 0.36
N LEU A 43 -7.46 11.90 -0.80
CA LEU A 43 -6.74 11.97 -2.08
C LEU A 43 -5.60 12.99 -2.05
N LEU A 44 -5.78 14.13 -1.39
CA LEU A 44 -4.74 15.14 -1.25
C LEU A 44 -3.53 14.64 -0.45
N ALA A 45 -3.74 13.68 0.45
CA ALA A 45 -2.67 13.13 1.29
C ALA A 45 -1.75 12.15 0.54
N PHE A 46 -2.20 11.60 -0.58
CA PHE A 46 -1.45 10.65 -1.39
C PHE A 46 -0.76 11.32 -2.60
N PRO A 47 0.18 10.61 -3.26
CA PRO A 47 0.78 11.09 -4.52
C PRO A 47 -0.29 11.40 -5.58
N PRO A 48 -0.09 12.40 -6.44
CA PRO A 48 1.14 13.21 -6.56
C PRO A 48 1.24 14.39 -5.59
N LEU A 49 0.17 14.73 -4.85
CA LEU A 49 0.11 15.95 -4.05
C LEU A 49 0.87 15.82 -2.70
N ASN A 50 0.86 14.64 -2.08
CA ASN A 50 1.58 14.33 -0.84
C ASN A 50 1.34 15.33 0.33
N LEU A 51 0.14 15.91 0.41
CA LEU A 51 -0.25 16.79 1.51
C LEU A 51 -0.54 15.94 2.77
N PHE A 52 0.51 15.36 3.34
CA PHE A 52 0.42 14.42 4.46
C PHE A 52 -0.47 14.87 5.64
N PRO A 53 -0.57 16.17 6.03
CA PRO A 53 -1.44 16.57 7.13
C PRO A 53 -2.93 16.34 6.82
N ALA A 54 -3.30 16.29 5.53
CA ALA A 54 -4.67 16.03 5.12
C ALA A 54 -5.16 14.65 5.62
N ALA A 55 -4.30 13.64 5.71
CA ALA A 55 -4.65 12.32 6.24
C ALA A 55 -5.13 12.34 7.70
N TRP A 56 -4.69 13.32 8.50
CA TRP A 56 -5.03 13.47 9.92
C TRP A 56 -6.40 14.10 10.13
N ILE A 57 -6.90 14.86 9.15
CA ILE A 57 -8.19 15.57 9.23
C ILE A 57 -9.23 15.03 8.25
N ALA A 58 -8.82 14.42 7.16
CA ALA A 58 -9.73 13.88 6.16
C ALA A 58 -10.78 12.93 6.74
N PRO A 59 -10.49 12.01 7.70
CA PRO A 59 -11.49 11.12 8.25
C PRO A 59 -12.63 11.80 9.03
N LEU A 60 -12.50 13.08 9.41
CA LEU A 60 -13.49 13.79 10.25
C LEU A 60 -14.90 13.73 9.68
N GLY A 61 -15.06 13.85 8.36
CA GLY A 61 -16.38 13.75 7.74
C GLY A 61 -17.01 12.37 7.93
N TRP A 62 -16.25 11.29 7.74
CA TRP A 62 -16.75 9.93 7.99
C TRP A 62 -17.03 9.68 9.48
N LEU A 63 -16.16 10.16 10.37
CA LEU A 63 -16.31 10.04 11.80
C LEU A 63 -17.54 10.80 12.31
N SER A 64 -17.85 11.95 11.71
CA SER A 64 -19.08 12.68 12.02
C SER A 64 -20.34 11.88 11.71
N LEU A 65 -20.31 11.07 10.63
CA LEU A 65 -21.40 10.15 10.28
C LEU A 65 -21.49 8.97 11.27
N CYS A 66 -20.34 8.53 11.80
CA CYS A 66 -20.29 7.46 12.80
C CYS A 66 -20.93 7.89 14.14
N GLN A 67 -20.82 9.15 14.54
CA GLN A 67 -21.39 9.66 15.80
C GLN A 67 -22.87 10.03 15.71
N ARG A 68 -23.47 10.16 14.54
CA ARG A 68 -24.89 10.51 14.40
C ARG A 68 -25.78 9.49 15.13
N PRO A 69 -26.69 9.94 16.03
CA PRO A 69 -27.59 9.02 16.74
C PRO A 69 -28.62 8.36 15.81
N THR A 70 -29.03 9.07 14.77
CA THR A 70 -30.02 8.56 13.80
C THR A 70 -29.40 7.46 12.91
N PRO A 71 -30.12 6.34 12.70
CA PRO A 71 -29.66 5.30 11.80
C PRO A 71 -29.40 5.83 10.38
N LEU A 72 -28.32 5.38 9.77
CA LEU A 72 -28.03 5.68 8.36
C LEU A 72 -28.86 4.74 7.48
N GLY A 73 -29.66 5.31 6.59
CA GLY A 73 -30.45 4.54 5.64
C GLY A 73 -29.59 3.96 4.50
N ARG A 74 -30.16 3.05 3.72
CA ARG A 74 -29.50 2.39 2.57
C ARG A 74 -28.85 3.40 1.59
N LYS A 75 -29.51 4.52 1.33
CA LYS A 75 -28.98 5.59 0.44
C LYS A 75 -27.66 6.18 0.97
N ALA A 76 -27.50 6.29 2.28
CA ALA A 76 -26.27 6.79 2.90
C ALA A 76 -25.08 5.86 2.64
N TYR A 77 -25.27 4.55 2.76
CA TYR A 77 -24.23 3.55 2.47
C TYR A 77 -23.85 3.50 1.00
N TRP A 78 -24.83 3.70 0.08
CA TRP A 78 -24.53 3.86 -1.34
C TRP A 78 -23.71 5.12 -1.61
N THR A 79 -24.02 6.24 -0.95
CA THR A 79 -23.23 7.48 -1.07
C THR A 79 -21.80 7.29 -0.59
N LEU A 80 -21.60 6.57 0.54
CA LEU A 80 -20.27 6.23 1.04
C LEU A 80 -19.51 5.35 0.03
N TRP A 81 -20.16 4.33 -0.51
CA TRP A 81 -19.55 3.48 -1.53
C TRP A 81 -19.15 4.28 -2.78
N LEU A 82 -20.01 5.16 -3.30
CA LEU A 82 -19.70 6.02 -4.44
C LEU A 82 -18.53 6.97 -4.15
N SER A 83 -18.46 7.56 -2.95
CA SER A 83 -17.32 8.40 -2.57
C SER A 83 -16.01 7.61 -2.44
N GLY A 84 -16.10 6.35 -1.98
CA GLY A 84 -15.00 5.40 -2.01
C GLY A 84 -14.58 5.03 -3.43
N CYS A 85 -15.53 4.82 -4.36
CA CYS A 85 -15.22 4.59 -5.77
C CYS A 85 -14.44 5.76 -6.37
N LEU A 86 -14.84 7.01 -6.10
CA LEU A 86 -14.10 8.19 -6.56
C LEU A 86 -12.66 8.17 -6.05
N PHE A 87 -12.45 7.90 -4.75
CA PHE A 87 -11.12 7.79 -4.16
C PHE A 87 -10.27 6.73 -4.87
N TRP A 88 -10.79 5.51 -5.03
CA TRP A 88 -10.02 4.40 -5.58
C TRP A 88 -9.79 4.51 -7.08
N LEU A 89 -10.75 5.01 -7.85
CA LEU A 89 -10.57 5.25 -9.29
C LEU A 89 -9.45 6.26 -9.57
N VAL A 90 -9.34 7.30 -8.74
CA VAL A 90 -8.27 8.28 -8.87
C VAL A 90 -6.94 7.72 -8.36
N SER A 91 -6.93 7.09 -7.18
CA SER A 91 -5.70 6.56 -6.57
C SER A 91 -5.04 5.45 -7.40
N LEU A 92 -5.84 4.63 -8.09
CA LEU A 92 -5.38 3.49 -8.87
C LEU A 92 -5.29 3.76 -10.37
N HIS A 93 -5.42 5.03 -10.81
CA HIS A 93 -5.51 5.35 -12.24
C HIS A 93 -4.29 4.88 -13.05
N SER A 94 -3.12 4.76 -12.44
CA SER A 94 -1.90 4.32 -13.09
C SER A 94 -1.96 2.85 -13.57
N ILE A 95 -2.74 1.99 -12.90
CA ILE A 95 -2.87 0.57 -13.28
C ILE A 95 -3.36 0.42 -14.72
N ARG A 96 -4.31 1.24 -15.14
CA ARG A 96 -4.89 1.19 -16.49
C ARG A 96 -3.91 1.60 -17.60
N LEU A 97 -2.83 2.30 -17.24
CA LEU A 97 -1.86 2.82 -18.23
C LEU A 97 -0.89 1.76 -18.72
N ALA A 98 -0.73 0.66 -17.97
CA ALA A 98 0.22 -0.37 -18.32
C ALA A 98 -0.22 -1.23 -19.53
N PHE A 99 -1.54 -1.50 -19.67
CA PHE A 99 -2.09 -2.29 -20.76
C PHE A 99 -3.60 -2.09 -20.88
N TRP A 100 -4.14 -2.06 -22.09
CA TRP A 100 -5.56 -1.73 -22.33
C TRP A 100 -6.55 -2.66 -21.60
N ALA A 101 -6.27 -3.97 -21.48
CA ALA A 101 -7.15 -4.90 -20.77
C ALA A 101 -7.23 -4.63 -19.27
N LEU A 102 -6.26 -3.90 -18.69
CA LEU A 102 -6.26 -3.53 -17.29
C LEU A 102 -7.30 -2.46 -16.93
N TYR A 103 -7.96 -1.83 -17.91
CA TYR A 103 -9.10 -0.95 -17.62
C TYR A 103 -10.22 -1.68 -16.87
N ALA A 104 -10.52 -2.93 -17.28
CA ALA A 104 -11.52 -3.74 -16.58
C ALA A 104 -11.06 -4.11 -15.16
N GLY A 105 -9.80 -4.51 -15.00
CA GLY A 105 -9.20 -4.81 -13.70
C GLY A 105 -9.14 -3.60 -12.77
N TRP A 106 -8.74 -2.43 -13.27
CA TRP A 106 -8.74 -1.17 -12.53
C TRP A 106 -10.14 -0.80 -12.04
N LEU A 107 -11.15 -0.91 -12.90
CA LEU A 107 -12.54 -0.64 -12.52
C LEU A 107 -13.02 -1.63 -11.46
N ALA A 108 -12.86 -2.93 -11.70
CA ALA A 108 -13.29 -3.98 -10.78
C ALA A 108 -12.61 -3.85 -9.40
N LEU A 109 -11.30 -3.62 -9.37
CA LEU A 109 -10.54 -3.42 -8.14
C LEU A 109 -11.01 -2.17 -7.39
N SER A 110 -11.23 -1.05 -8.09
CA SER A 110 -11.72 0.19 -7.47
C SER A 110 -13.10 0.02 -6.84
N LEU A 111 -14.03 -0.65 -7.53
CA LEU A 111 -15.37 -0.94 -7.03
C LEU A 111 -15.34 -1.88 -5.81
N TYR A 112 -14.47 -2.88 -5.83
CA TYR A 112 -14.24 -3.80 -4.71
C TYR A 112 -13.68 -3.06 -3.49
N LEU A 113 -12.60 -2.30 -3.66
CA LEU A 113 -11.95 -1.58 -2.57
C LEU A 113 -12.88 -0.49 -1.97
N ALA A 114 -13.77 0.09 -2.77
CA ALA A 114 -14.74 1.07 -2.28
C ALA A 114 -15.71 0.51 -1.24
N ILE A 115 -15.91 -0.82 -1.18
CA ILE A 115 -16.80 -1.48 -0.20
C ILE A 115 -16.28 -1.29 1.23
N TYR A 116 -14.98 -1.12 1.41
CA TYR A 116 -14.39 -0.97 2.74
C TYR A 116 -14.81 0.31 3.46
N LEU A 117 -15.16 1.37 2.74
CA LEU A 117 -15.62 2.63 3.36
C LEU A 117 -17.00 2.51 4.02
N PRO A 118 -18.06 2.01 3.36
CA PRO A 118 -19.32 1.75 4.04
C PRO A 118 -19.19 0.70 5.15
N LEU A 119 -18.33 -0.32 5.01
CA LEU A 119 -18.04 -1.29 6.07
C LEU A 119 -17.40 -0.63 7.29
N PHE A 120 -16.43 0.27 7.09
CA PHE A 120 -15.82 1.04 8.16
C PHE A 120 -16.86 1.83 8.96
N VAL A 121 -17.71 2.59 8.26
CA VAL A 121 -18.75 3.38 8.93
C VAL A 121 -19.76 2.47 9.65
N ALA A 122 -20.16 1.35 9.05
CA ALA A 122 -21.08 0.40 9.67
C ALA A 122 -20.48 -0.24 10.94
N ALA A 123 -19.23 -0.74 10.85
CA ALA A 123 -18.53 -1.36 11.97
C ALA A 123 -18.31 -0.37 13.12
N THR A 124 -17.83 0.84 12.81
CA THR A 124 -17.62 1.90 13.81
C THR A 124 -18.94 2.28 14.49
N ARG A 125 -20.03 2.45 13.72
CA ARG A 125 -21.35 2.73 14.28
C ARG A 125 -21.88 1.59 15.17
N LEU A 126 -21.68 0.35 14.77
CA LEU A 126 -22.03 -0.81 15.58
C LEU A 126 -21.32 -0.78 16.93
N MET A 127 -20.02 -0.52 16.92
CA MET A 127 -19.20 -0.43 18.15
C MET A 127 -19.65 0.74 19.03
N VAL A 128 -19.87 1.93 18.44
CA VAL A 128 -20.28 3.14 19.19
C VAL A 128 -21.70 3.01 19.76
N HIS A 129 -22.68 2.61 18.94
CA HIS A 129 -24.09 2.70 19.33
C HIS A 129 -24.64 1.42 19.97
N ARG A 130 -24.09 0.24 19.63
CA ARG A 130 -24.57 -1.04 20.17
C ARG A 130 -23.71 -1.55 21.33
N TRP A 131 -22.38 -1.37 21.23
CA TRP A 131 -21.43 -1.83 22.24
C TRP A 131 -20.93 -0.71 23.15
N HIS A 132 -21.34 0.53 22.91
CA HIS A 132 -20.97 1.73 23.68
C HIS A 132 -19.46 1.94 23.81
N VAL A 133 -18.69 1.48 22.82
CA VAL A 133 -17.24 1.71 22.74
C VAL A 133 -16.99 3.14 22.29
N PRO A 134 -16.13 3.92 22.97
CA PRO A 134 -15.82 5.30 22.57
C PRO A 134 -15.30 5.38 21.13
N LEU A 135 -15.67 6.44 20.39
CA LEU A 135 -15.22 6.66 19.00
C LEU A 135 -13.71 6.62 18.87
N ILE A 136 -12.98 7.15 19.86
CA ILE A 136 -11.51 7.19 19.91
C ILE A 136 -10.89 5.79 19.78
N LEU A 137 -11.58 4.74 20.21
CA LEU A 137 -11.13 3.35 20.08
C LEU A 137 -11.83 2.62 18.93
N SER A 138 -13.13 2.87 18.74
CA SER A 138 -13.91 2.17 17.70
C SER A 138 -13.40 2.45 16.30
N ALA A 139 -13.11 3.71 15.99
CA ALA A 139 -12.69 4.11 14.65
C ALA A 139 -11.32 3.53 14.25
N PRO A 140 -10.25 3.66 15.04
CA PRO A 140 -8.95 3.10 14.68
C PRO A 140 -8.99 1.57 14.62
N VAL A 141 -9.68 0.88 15.53
CA VAL A 141 -9.82 -0.58 15.49
C VAL A 141 -10.54 -1.03 14.23
N ALA A 142 -11.67 -0.40 13.87
CA ALA A 142 -12.42 -0.76 12.67
C ALA A 142 -11.61 -0.48 11.40
N TRP A 143 -10.93 0.66 11.32
CA TRP A 143 -10.13 1.04 10.15
C TRP A 143 -8.96 0.10 9.94
N THR A 144 -8.11 -0.07 10.96
CA THR A 144 -6.92 -0.91 10.88
C THR A 144 -7.27 -2.39 10.69
N GLY A 145 -8.36 -2.86 11.33
CA GLY A 145 -8.87 -4.21 11.12
C GLY A 145 -9.30 -4.45 9.66
N LEU A 146 -9.95 -3.47 9.03
CA LEU A 146 -10.33 -3.55 7.62
C LEU A 146 -9.12 -3.42 6.67
N GLU A 147 -8.12 -2.59 6.97
CA GLU A 147 -6.86 -2.56 6.23
C GLU A 147 -6.14 -3.91 6.30
N TRP A 148 -6.13 -4.55 7.49
CA TRP A 148 -5.54 -5.87 7.67
C TRP A 148 -6.30 -6.95 6.90
N ILE A 149 -7.63 -6.99 6.99
CA ILE A 149 -8.47 -7.93 6.20
C ILE A 149 -8.21 -7.75 4.70
N ARG A 150 -8.16 -6.49 4.22
CA ARG A 150 -7.90 -6.16 2.83
C ARG A 150 -6.55 -6.67 2.32
N SER A 151 -5.55 -6.75 3.21
CA SER A 151 -4.21 -7.22 2.87
C SER A 151 -4.14 -8.72 2.57
N TYR A 152 -5.15 -9.50 2.96
CA TYR A 152 -5.17 -10.95 2.78
C TYR A 152 -6.36 -11.45 1.96
N LEU A 153 -7.48 -10.70 1.95
CA LEU A 153 -8.69 -11.16 1.28
C LEU A 153 -8.50 -11.20 -0.24
N PHE A 154 -8.92 -12.31 -0.88
CA PHE A 154 -8.65 -12.68 -2.27
C PHE A 154 -7.13 -12.78 -2.52
N THR A 155 -6.57 -11.96 -3.40
CA THR A 155 -5.11 -11.90 -3.65
C THR A 155 -4.38 -10.95 -2.72
N GLY A 156 -5.13 -10.20 -1.88
CA GLY A 156 -4.62 -9.18 -0.99
C GLY A 156 -4.29 -7.85 -1.68
N TYR A 157 -4.63 -6.73 -1.04
CA TYR A 157 -4.21 -5.40 -1.47
C TYR A 157 -3.71 -4.59 -0.27
N ALA A 158 -2.40 -4.63 -0.03
CA ALA A 158 -1.75 -4.01 1.12
C ALA A 158 -1.32 -2.54 0.88
N ALA A 159 -1.40 -2.04 -0.37
CA ALA A 159 -1.03 -0.67 -0.70
C ALA A 159 -2.10 0.36 -0.29
N ASN A 160 -1.75 1.64 -0.34
CA ASN A 160 -2.63 2.77 0.00
C ASN A 160 -3.31 2.64 1.38
N THR A 161 -2.57 2.15 2.38
CA THR A 161 -3.02 2.26 3.78
C THR A 161 -2.89 3.71 4.24
N LEU A 162 -3.61 4.10 5.30
CA LEU A 162 -3.55 5.46 5.83
C LEU A 162 -2.11 5.85 6.23
N ALA A 163 -1.31 4.90 6.70
CA ALA A 163 0.11 5.07 7.02
C ALA A 163 0.95 5.50 5.81
N HIS A 164 0.65 4.99 4.61
CA HIS A 164 1.43 5.32 3.41
C HIS A 164 1.37 6.81 3.03
N SER A 165 0.34 7.55 3.47
CA SER A 165 0.28 9.00 3.32
C SER A 165 1.42 9.74 4.03
N GLN A 166 2.11 9.07 4.97
CA GLN A 166 3.21 9.63 5.76
C GLN A 166 4.59 9.20 5.23
N ALA A 167 4.70 8.49 4.11
CA ALA A 167 5.93 7.89 3.61
C ALA A 167 7.09 8.90 3.48
N PHE A 168 6.80 10.15 3.15
CA PHE A 168 7.79 11.23 3.01
C PHE A 168 8.02 12.02 4.31
N GLN A 169 7.56 11.52 5.46
CA GLN A 169 7.73 12.18 6.75
C GLN A 169 8.59 11.32 7.70
N PRO A 170 9.94 11.42 7.59
CA PRO A 170 10.85 10.53 8.32
C PRO A 170 10.59 10.46 9.81
N THR A 171 10.23 11.58 10.44
CA THR A 171 9.95 11.64 11.87
C THR A 171 8.70 10.87 12.27
N LEU A 172 7.64 10.94 11.46
CA LEU A 172 6.36 10.27 11.78
C LEU A 172 6.41 8.77 11.53
N ILE A 173 7.12 8.34 10.49
CA ILE A 173 7.20 6.91 10.14
C ILE A 173 8.06 6.09 11.08
N GLN A 174 8.89 6.72 11.94
CA GLN A 174 9.72 5.96 12.90
C GLN A 174 8.91 5.10 13.86
N THR A 175 7.66 5.47 14.16
CA THR A 175 6.78 4.64 15.00
C THR A 175 6.43 3.29 14.36
N ALA A 176 6.62 3.15 13.05
CA ALA A 176 6.39 1.90 12.33
C ALA A 176 7.43 0.81 12.63
N ASP A 177 8.59 1.14 13.21
CA ASP A 177 9.61 0.15 13.60
C ASP A 177 9.09 -0.83 14.68
N HIS A 178 8.18 -0.38 15.56
CA HIS A 178 7.53 -1.22 16.57
C HIS A 178 6.13 -1.69 16.18
N LEU A 179 5.35 -0.82 15.53
CA LEU A 179 3.92 -1.03 15.33
C LEU A 179 3.56 -1.41 13.88
N GLY A 180 4.54 -1.36 12.97
CA GLY A 180 4.30 -1.54 11.55
C GLY A 180 3.40 -0.46 10.95
N THR A 181 3.06 -0.60 9.68
CA THR A 181 2.15 0.31 8.96
C THR A 181 0.75 0.33 9.58
N GLY A 182 0.27 -0.82 10.08
CA GLY A 182 -1.04 -0.91 10.75
C GLY A 182 -1.11 -0.04 12.00
N GLY A 183 -0.05 -0.05 12.83
CA GLY A 183 0.00 0.78 14.02
C GLY A 183 0.04 2.27 13.70
N LEU A 184 0.76 2.67 12.65
CA LEU A 184 0.77 4.07 12.21
C LEU A 184 -0.62 4.48 11.69
N SER A 185 -1.30 3.66 10.89
CA SER A 185 -2.69 3.90 10.47
C SER A 185 -3.63 4.03 11.67
N PHE A 186 -3.45 3.18 12.69
CA PHE A 186 -4.22 3.24 13.94
C PHE A 186 -4.05 4.57 14.65
N LEU A 187 -2.82 5.05 14.81
CA LEU A 187 -2.51 6.31 15.50
C LEU A 187 -3.09 7.53 14.76
N ILE A 188 -2.98 7.57 13.41
CA ILE A 188 -3.56 8.64 12.59
C ILE A 188 -5.10 8.66 12.74
N MET A 189 -5.75 7.50 12.63
CA MET A 189 -7.21 7.41 12.78
C MET A 189 -7.65 7.75 14.20
N MET A 190 -6.88 7.35 15.22
CA MET A 190 -7.16 7.68 16.63
C MET A 190 -7.05 9.19 16.87
N PHE A 191 -6.05 9.84 16.29
CA PHE A 191 -5.93 11.30 16.34
C PHE A 191 -7.15 11.97 15.70
N ALA A 192 -7.55 11.56 14.49
CA ALA A 192 -8.76 12.09 13.85
C ALA A 192 -10.02 11.86 14.70
N ALA A 193 -10.15 10.71 15.36
CA ALA A 193 -11.25 10.41 16.27
C ALA A 193 -11.24 11.27 17.54
N CYS A 194 -10.06 11.62 18.06
CA CYS A 194 -9.90 12.60 19.14
C CYS A 194 -10.39 13.99 18.70
N LEU A 195 -10.00 14.44 17.52
CA LEU A 195 -10.45 15.73 16.97
C LEU A 195 -11.96 15.78 16.80
N GLU A 196 -12.57 14.73 16.24
CA GLU A 196 -14.03 14.65 16.08
C GLU A 196 -14.75 14.63 17.43
N THR A 197 -14.23 13.87 18.39
CA THR A 197 -14.76 13.85 19.77
C THR A 197 -14.65 15.21 20.42
N ALA A 198 -13.54 15.91 20.25
CA ALA A 198 -13.35 17.27 20.76
C ALA A 198 -14.34 18.24 20.11
N ARG A 199 -14.49 18.19 18.77
CA ARG A 199 -15.45 19.02 18.01
C ARG A 199 -16.90 18.82 18.51
N CYS A 200 -17.34 17.57 18.69
CA CYS A 200 -18.67 17.29 19.19
C CYS A 200 -18.89 17.80 20.61
N ASN A 201 -17.91 17.62 21.51
CA ASN A 201 -18.00 18.10 22.89
C ASN A 201 -17.92 19.64 22.98
N TRP A 202 -17.20 20.28 22.06
CA TRP A 202 -17.22 21.74 21.91
C TRP A 202 -18.64 22.25 21.64
N MET A 203 -19.34 21.64 20.63
CA MET A 203 -20.69 22.05 20.24
C MET A 203 -21.72 21.85 21.34
N VAL A 204 -21.55 20.85 22.20
CA VAL A 204 -22.46 20.54 23.32
C VAL A 204 -22.04 21.28 24.62
N GLY A 205 -20.91 22.00 24.62
CA GLY A 205 -20.41 22.70 25.79
C GLY A 205 -19.78 21.81 26.86
N ASN A 206 -19.50 20.55 26.58
CA ASN A 206 -18.90 19.59 27.52
C ASN A 206 -17.37 19.80 27.61
N ARG A 207 -16.97 20.78 28.39
CA ARG A 207 -15.57 21.19 28.52
C ARG A 207 -14.62 20.07 29.02
N PRO A 208 -14.95 19.27 30.06
CA PRO A 208 -14.06 18.21 30.53
C PRO A 208 -13.72 17.19 29.43
N ARG A 209 -14.72 16.71 28.68
CA ARG A 209 -14.50 15.75 27.59
C ARG A 209 -13.78 16.37 26.38
N LEU A 210 -14.04 17.65 26.10
CA LEU A 210 -13.30 18.42 25.10
C LEU A 210 -11.81 18.44 25.43
N TRP A 211 -11.46 18.84 26.65
CA TRP A 211 -10.06 18.90 27.06
C TRP A 211 -9.41 17.51 27.09
N ALA A 212 -10.10 16.49 27.58
CA ALA A 212 -9.60 15.13 27.58
C ALA A 212 -9.25 14.65 26.16
N ALA A 213 -10.16 14.83 25.19
CA ALA A 213 -9.90 14.44 23.79
C ALA A 213 -8.77 15.27 23.16
N GLY A 214 -8.75 16.58 23.38
CA GLY A 214 -7.67 17.46 22.89
C GLY A 214 -6.31 17.10 23.47
N THR A 215 -6.23 16.87 24.78
CA THR A 215 -5.00 16.44 25.44
C THR A 215 -4.51 15.08 24.91
N THR A 216 -5.42 14.12 24.71
CA THR A 216 -5.08 12.81 24.10
C THR A 216 -4.49 13.01 22.70
N ALA A 217 -5.10 13.85 21.86
CA ALA A 217 -4.58 14.14 20.52
C ALA A 217 -3.16 14.77 20.58
N CYS A 218 -2.94 15.72 21.48
CA CYS A 218 -1.63 16.35 21.69
C CYS A 218 -0.57 15.35 22.19
N ILE A 219 -0.93 14.45 23.12
CA ILE A 219 -0.02 13.41 23.62
C ILE A 219 0.35 12.44 22.52
N LEU A 220 -0.64 12.01 21.71
CA LEU A 220 -0.39 11.10 20.57
C LEU A 220 0.59 11.73 19.57
N LEU A 221 0.27 12.91 19.07
CA LEU A 221 1.11 13.59 18.08
C LEU A 221 2.49 13.94 18.67
N GLY A 222 2.51 14.49 19.88
CA GLY A 222 3.76 14.82 20.57
C GLY A 222 4.62 13.60 20.85
N GLY A 223 4.00 12.47 21.23
CA GLY A 223 4.70 11.21 21.44
C GLY A 223 5.29 10.65 20.15
N MET A 224 4.54 10.67 19.05
CA MET A 224 5.04 10.24 17.73
C MET A 224 6.19 11.11 17.25
N LEU A 225 6.07 12.43 17.35
CA LEU A 225 7.12 13.35 16.94
C LEU A 225 8.36 13.24 17.85
N GLY A 226 8.16 13.15 19.16
CA GLY A 226 9.25 12.98 20.13
C GLY A 226 10.01 11.69 19.95
N TYR A 227 9.29 10.57 19.82
CA TYR A 227 9.88 9.27 19.52
C TYR A 227 10.64 9.29 18.19
N GLY A 228 10.02 9.82 17.13
CA GLY A 228 10.65 9.87 15.81
C GLY A 228 11.89 10.75 15.79
N ALA A 229 11.87 11.90 16.45
CA ALA A 229 13.04 12.75 16.57
C ALA A 229 14.18 12.07 17.35
N TRP A 230 13.86 11.33 18.42
CA TRP A 230 14.83 10.56 19.17
C TRP A 230 15.45 9.46 18.30
N ARG A 231 14.63 8.66 17.58
CA ARG A 231 15.11 7.58 16.71
C ARG A 231 15.99 8.09 15.57
N LEU A 232 15.61 9.19 14.93
CA LEU A 232 16.43 9.77 13.87
C LEU A 232 17.78 10.28 14.40
N ARG A 233 17.81 10.86 15.61
CA ARG A 233 19.07 11.27 16.26
C ARG A 233 19.96 10.05 16.53
N GLN A 234 19.39 8.96 17.06
CA GLN A 234 20.10 7.73 17.32
C GLN A 234 20.65 7.12 16.02
N ALA A 235 19.84 7.05 14.94
CA ALA A 235 20.28 6.55 13.64
C ALA A 235 21.43 7.38 13.07
N ASN A 236 21.34 8.70 13.14
CA ASN A 236 22.39 9.60 12.66
C ASN A 236 23.69 9.47 13.47
N GLN A 237 23.60 9.24 14.79
CA GLN A 237 24.78 8.99 15.64
C GLN A 237 25.45 7.67 15.26
N LEU A 238 24.68 6.59 15.13
CA LEU A 238 25.20 5.28 14.70
C LEU A 238 25.84 5.33 13.31
N ALA A 239 25.22 6.08 12.37
CA ALA A 239 25.79 6.29 11.05
C ALA A 239 27.09 7.10 11.06
N ALA A 240 27.24 8.06 11.98
CA ALA A 240 28.46 8.84 12.13
C ALA A 240 29.59 8.01 12.77
N GLU A 241 29.26 7.11 13.73
CA GLU A 241 30.22 6.22 14.38
C GLU A 241 30.68 5.09 13.46
N ASN A 242 29.84 4.65 12.53
CA ASN A 242 30.11 3.56 11.60
C ASN A 242 29.77 3.99 10.17
N PRO A 243 30.61 4.82 9.53
CA PRO A 243 30.33 5.32 8.19
C PRO A 243 30.60 4.23 7.12
N VAL A 244 29.73 3.22 7.06
CA VAL A 244 29.67 2.33 5.90
C VAL A 244 28.83 3.03 4.84
N LEU A 245 29.50 3.70 3.93
CA LEU A 245 28.87 4.31 2.78
C LEU A 245 28.91 3.32 1.62
N LEU A 246 27.75 2.74 1.29
CA LEU A 246 27.57 1.97 0.07
C LEU A 246 27.01 2.93 -1.00
N ARG A 247 27.79 3.18 -2.02
CA ARG A 247 27.38 4.03 -3.15
C ARG A 247 26.74 3.18 -4.23
N CYS A 248 25.41 3.26 -4.32
CA CYS A 248 24.63 2.47 -5.25
C CYS A 248 24.15 3.32 -6.43
N VAL A 249 24.23 2.76 -7.62
CA VAL A 249 23.55 3.28 -8.81
C VAL A 249 22.37 2.37 -9.14
N LEU A 250 21.17 2.93 -9.07
CA LEU A 250 19.93 2.25 -9.47
C LEU A 250 19.64 2.62 -10.93
N LEU A 251 19.61 1.62 -11.80
CA LEU A 251 19.35 1.83 -13.21
C LEU A 251 17.87 1.65 -13.51
N GLN A 252 17.29 2.63 -14.19
CA GLN A 252 15.90 2.60 -14.62
C GLN A 252 15.80 3.04 -16.07
N GLU A 253 15.34 2.15 -16.92
CA GLU A 253 14.96 2.44 -18.30
C GLU A 253 13.45 2.42 -18.45
N ASN A 254 12.93 3.28 -19.33
CA ASN A 254 11.50 3.27 -19.67
C ASN A 254 11.23 2.21 -20.76
N THR A 255 11.35 0.93 -20.38
CA THR A 255 11.01 -0.19 -21.27
C THR A 255 9.50 -0.35 -21.35
N PRO A 256 8.91 -0.58 -22.53
CA PRO A 256 7.50 -0.94 -22.67
C PRO A 256 7.18 -2.20 -21.86
N SER A 257 6.00 -2.22 -21.23
CA SER A 257 5.53 -3.36 -20.45
C SER A 257 5.52 -4.65 -21.28
N ILE A 258 6.07 -5.74 -20.71
CA ILE A 258 6.11 -7.07 -21.34
C ILE A 258 4.70 -7.69 -21.51
N PHE A 259 3.67 -7.08 -20.90
CA PHE A 259 2.27 -7.51 -21.00
C PHE A 259 1.65 -7.35 -22.40
N GLU A 260 2.31 -6.69 -23.33
CA GLU A 260 1.96 -6.82 -24.74
C GLU A 260 2.36 -8.24 -25.20
N MET A 261 1.45 -9.19 -25.01
CA MET A 261 1.57 -10.51 -25.62
C MET A 261 1.61 -10.34 -27.14
N ASN A 262 2.82 -10.18 -27.65
CA ASN A 262 3.04 -10.28 -29.09
C ASN A 262 3.05 -11.79 -29.41
N PRO A 263 2.15 -12.29 -30.27
CA PRO A 263 2.16 -13.70 -30.67
C PRO A 263 3.42 -14.09 -31.43
N ASN A 264 4.24 -13.11 -31.81
CA ASN A 264 5.53 -13.34 -32.49
C ASN A 264 6.64 -13.50 -31.43
N LEU A 265 7.11 -14.73 -31.27
CA LEU A 265 8.20 -15.12 -30.37
C LEU A 265 9.51 -14.37 -30.69
N ASP A 266 9.80 -14.12 -31.97
CA ASP A 266 11.00 -13.41 -32.40
C ASP A 266 10.99 -11.94 -31.93
N ALA A 267 9.82 -11.28 -32.00
CA ALA A 267 9.67 -9.93 -31.51
C ALA A 267 9.83 -9.84 -29.97
N TYR A 268 9.40 -10.88 -29.25
CA TYR A 268 9.63 -11.00 -27.81
C TYR A 268 11.14 -11.09 -27.52
N TYR A 269 11.85 -11.98 -28.18
CA TYR A 269 13.30 -12.14 -28.01
C TYR A 269 14.08 -10.88 -28.36
N GLN A 270 13.72 -10.20 -29.44
CA GLN A 270 14.36 -8.93 -29.84
C GLN A 270 14.17 -7.84 -28.79
N ARG A 271 12.96 -7.68 -28.25
CA ARG A 271 12.69 -6.70 -27.17
C ARG A 271 13.49 -7.03 -25.93
N ALA A 272 13.50 -8.28 -25.52
CA ALA A 272 14.24 -8.73 -24.36
C ALA A 272 15.76 -8.51 -24.49
N GLN A 273 16.32 -8.77 -25.69
CA GLN A 273 17.71 -8.50 -25.98
C GLN A 273 18.01 -6.99 -26.02
N SER A 274 17.09 -6.20 -26.58
CA SER A 274 17.21 -4.74 -26.59
C SER A 274 17.22 -4.17 -25.17
N ALA A 275 16.30 -4.60 -24.29
CA ALA A 275 16.27 -4.18 -22.90
C ALA A 275 17.58 -4.52 -22.19
N TRP A 276 18.08 -5.76 -22.32
CA TRP A 276 19.35 -6.16 -21.73
C TRP A 276 20.51 -5.28 -22.21
N THR A 277 20.59 -5.00 -23.53
CA THR A 277 21.61 -4.13 -24.12
C THR A 277 21.55 -2.71 -23.57
N SER A 278 20.35 -2.17 -23.41
CA SER A 278 20.12 -0.85 -22.82
C SER A 278 20.63 -0.78 -21.38
N TYR A 279 20.31 -1.76 -20.54
CA TYR A 279 20.83 -1.80 -19.15
C TYR A 279 22.34 -1.97 -19.10
N ALA A 280 22.94 -2.77 -19.99
CA ALA A 280 24.40 -2.88 -20.10
C ALA A 280 25.03 -1.53 -20.50
N ASN A 281 24.41 -0.79 -21.41
CA ASN A 281 24.89 0.55 -21.82
C ASN A 281 24.73 1.58 -20.69
N LEU A 282 23.61 1.55 -19.96
CA LEU A 282 23.42 2.40 -18.78
C LEU A 282 24.45 2.08 -17.68
N SER A 283 24.79 0.80 -17.49
CA SER A 283 25.86 0.39 -16.56
C SER A 283 27.21 0.98 -16.95
N ARG A 284 27.60 0.89 -18.25
CA ARG A 284 28.84 1.50 -18.76
C ARG A 284 28.87 3.01 -18.58
N LYS A 285 27.74 3.67 -18.83
CA LYS A 285 27.59 5.10 -18.60
C LYS A 285 27.75 5.45 -17.13
N ALA A 286 27.13 4.69 -16.23
CA ALA A 286 27.28 4.88 -14.79
C ALA A 286 28.75 4.73 -14.36
N ALA A 287 29.46 3.73 -14.86
CA ALA A 287 30.89 3.53 -14.58
C ALA A 287 31.78 4.66 -15.13
N ALA A 288 31.41 5.29 -16.25
CA ALA A 288 32.09 6.43 -16.79
C ALA A 288 31.82 7.73 -16.05
N ASP A 289 30.56 7.93 -15.59
CA ASP A 289 30.13 9.15 -14.92
C ASP A 289 30.58 9.19 -13.44
N TRP A 290 30.71 8.02 -12.79
CA TRP A 290 31.02 7.86 -11.35
C TRP A 290 32.07 6.78 -11.12
N SER A 291 33.27 7.18 -10.68
CA SER A 291 34.42 6.27 -10.45
C SER A 291 34.38 5.52 -9.13
N ASP A 292 33.47 5.90 -8.23
CA ASP A 292 33.43 5.44 -6.83
C ASP A 292 32.14 4.71 -6.46
N VAL A 293 31.54 4.03 -7.45
CA VAL A 293 30.35 3.19 -7.27
C VAL A 293 30.75 1.83 -6.68
N ASP A 294 30.04 1.42 -5.63
CA ASP A 294 30.24 0.13 -5.00
C ASP A 294 29.27 -0.94 -5.56
N LEU A 295 28.05 -0.51 -5.93
CA LEU A 295 26.99 -1.43 -6.37
C LEU A 295 26.14 -0.81 -7.50
N VAL A 296 25.97 -1.57 -8.58
CA VAL A 296 25.01 -1.28 -9.65
C VAL A 296 23.81 -2.21 -9.52
N VAL A 297 22.60 -1.65 -9.59
CA VAL A 297 21.35 -2.42 -9.41
C VAL A 297 20.48 -2.31 -10.66
N TRP A 298 20.12 -3.46 -11.22
CA TRP A 298 19.13 -3.58 -12.29
C TRP A 298 17.77 -3.97 -11.71
N PRO A 299 16.65 -3.51 -12.29
CA PRO A 299 15.32 -3.81 -11.79
C PRO A 299 14.90 -5.27 -12.02
N GLU A 300 13.75 -5.62 -11.47
CA GLU A 300 13.10 -6.93 -11.57
C GLU A 300 12.96 -7.41 -13.01
N SER A 301 13.21 -8.70 -13.24
CA SER A 301 13.00 -9.43 -14.52
C SER A 301 13.72 -8.88 -15.75
N THR A 302 14.58 -7.86 -15.60
CA THR A 302 15.28 -7.26 -16.74
C THR A 302 16.48 -8.08 -17.20
N PHE A 303 17.12 -8.79 -16.27
CA PHE A 303 18.34 -9.54 -16.55
C PHE A 303 18.05 -10.82 -17.32
N THR A 304 17.02 -11.54 -16.96
CA THR A 304 16.71 -12.85 -17.56
C THR A 304 16.21 -12.78 -18.98
N ALA A 305 15.41 -11.78 -19.28
CA ALA A 305 14.82 -11.52 -20.59
C ALA A 305 14.38 -12.77 -21.40
N THR A 306 15.27 -13.74 -21.60
CA THR A 306 15.02 -14.98 -22.37
C THR A 306 15.56 -16.23 -21.68
N THR A 307 16.33 -16.09 -20.61
CA THR A 307 17.05 -17.22 -20.01
C THR A 307 16.99 -17.10 -18.49
N PRO A 308 16.02 -17.77 -17.81
CA PRO A 308 15.93 -17.75 -16.37
C PRO A 308 17.15 -18.43 -15.74
N TRP A 309 17.48 -18.05 -14.51
CA TRP A 309 18.39 -18.84 -13.71
C TRP A 309 17.72 -20.17 -13.42
N THR A 310 18.38 -21.27 -13.81
CA THR A 310 17.82 -22.63 -13.70
C THR A 310 18.62 -23.42 -12.69
N GLN A 311 17.93 -24.18 -11.84
CA GLN A 311 18.53 -25.09 -10.86
C GLN A 311 17.90 -26.49 -11.01
N TRP A 312 18.72 -27.51 -11.06
CA TRP A 312 18.30 -28.90 -11.14
C TRP A 312 18.61 -29.59 -9.81
N ASP A 313 17.56 -29.94 -9.07
CA ASP A 313 17.64 -30.61 -7.76
C ASP A 313 16.95 -31.98 -7.80
N MET A 314 17.03 -32.66 -8.94
CA MET A 314 16.45 -33.99 -9.14
C MET A 314 17.53 -34.95 -9.59
N ASP A 315 18.23 -35.56 -8.69
CA ASP A 315 19.26 -36.56 -9.04
C ASP A 315 18.66 -37.74 -9.79
N ASP A 316 18.51 -38.93 -9.21
CA ASP A 316 17.88 -40.09 -9.84
C ASP A 316 16.38 -40.24 -9.51
N GLU A 317 15.76 -39.25 -8.88
CA GLU A 317 14.37 -39.29 -8.48
C GLU A 317 13.40 -39.22 -9.69
N PRO A 318 12.19 -39.84 -9.58
CA PRO A 318 11.20 -39.77 -10.65
C PRO A 318 10.73 -38.30 -10.87
N LEU A 319 10.44 -38.00 -12.14
CA LEU A 319 9.98 -36.67 -12.50
C LEU A 319 8.57 -36.41 -11.92
N PRO A 320 8.26 -35.19 -11.51
CA PRO A 320 6.89 -34.78 -11.19
C PRO A 320 5.95 -35.05 -12.37
N LYS A 321 4.74 -35.54 -12.11
CA LYS A 321 3.77 -35.89 -13.16
C LYS A 321 3.47 -34.74 -14.13
N SER A 322 3.46 -33.50 -13.63
CA SER A 322 3.29 -32.33 -14.48
C SER A 322 4.41 -32.18 -15.50
N LEU A 323 5.64 -32.39 -15.06
CA LEU A 323 6.83 -32.27 -15.91
C LEU A 323 6.92 -33.42 -16.90
N GLU A 324 6.53 -34.66 -16.50
CA GLU A 324 6.42 -35.80 -17.41
C GLU A 324 5.42 -35.54 -18.55
N ASN A 325 4.26 -34.98 -18.23
CA ASN A 325 3.26 -34.60 -19.21
C ASN A 325 3.78 -33.53 -20.18
N ASP A 326 4.49 -32.52 -19.64
CA ASP A 326 5.10 -31.50 -20.47
C ASP A 326 6.15 -32.08 -21.41
N LEU A 327 7.03 -32.97 -20.91
CA LEU A 327 8.04 -33.65 -21.73
C LEU A 327 7.41 -34.48 -22.85
N GLN A 328 6.33 -35.22 -22.56
CA GLN A 328 5.58 -35.95 -23.56
C GLN A 328 4.95 -35.03 -24.62
N THR A 329 4.37 -33.93 -24.19
CA THR A 329 3.75 -32.93 -25.06
C THR A 329 4.75 -32.32 -26.04
N TYR A 330 5.96 -32.00 -25.56
CA TYR A 330 7.02 -31.42 -26.38
C TYR A 330 7.98 -32.47 -27.00
N GLN A 331 7.69 -33.76 -26.85
CA GLN A 331 8.52 -34.89 -27.36
C GLN A 331 9.99 -34.79 -26.89
N MET A 332 10.20 -34.32 -25.65
CA MET A 332 11.52 -34.13 -25.06
C MET A 332 11.84 -35.28 -24.10
N THR A 333 13.10 -35.74 -24.06
CA THR A 333 13.59 -36.72 -23.10
C THR A 333 14.09 -36.02 -21.81
N ARG A 334 14.20 -36.75 -20.70
CA ARG A 334 14.82 -36.28 -19.47
C ARG A 334 16.24 -35.75 -19.72
N THR A 335 17.04 -36.52 -20.46
CA THR A 335 18.41 -36.11 -20.81
C THR A 335 18.42 -34.84 -21.68
N GLY A 336 17.50 -34.70 -22.63
CA GLY A 336 17.36 -33.49 -23.43
C GLY A 336 16.98 -32.28 -22.60
N LEU A 337 16.10 -32.46 -21.58
CA LEU A 337 15.77 -31.37 -20.62
C LEU A 337 17.01 -30.97 -19.79
N GLN A 338 17.76 -31.96 -19.27
CA GLN A 338 18.97 -31.67 -18.49
C GLN A 338 20.02 -30.90 -19.32
N GLN A 339 20.25 -31.33 -20.57
CA GLN A 339 21.14 -30.60 -21.48
C GLN A 339 20.66 -29.17 -21.76
N SER A 340 19.35 -28.99 -21.93
CA SER A 340 18.78 -27.65 -22.11
C SER A 340 18.97 -26.78 -20.86
N ILE A 341 18.87 -27.35 -19.67
CA ILE A 341 19.11 -26.65 -18.39
C ILE A 341 20.60 -26.25 -18.27
N GLU A 342 21.50 -27.17 -18.56
CA GLU A 342 22.95 -26.88 -18.56
C GLU A 342 23.32 -25.77 -19.56
N GLN A 343 22.73 -25.79 -20.74
CA GLN A 343 22.90 -24.72 -21.73
C GLN A 343 22.35 -23.38 -21.22
N ALA A 344 21.17 -23.39 -20.58
CA ALA A 344 20.57 -22.21 -20.00
C ALA A 344 21.45 -21.65 -18.86
N GLN A 345 22.00 -22.50 -17.99
CA GLN A 345 22.93 -22.10 -16.92
C GLN A 345 24.20 -21.47 -17.50
N HIS A 346 24.80 -22.08 -18.51
CA HIS A 346 25.98 -21.52 -19.16
C HIS A 346 25.69 -20.16 -19.80
N HIS A 347 24.55 -20.04 -20.48
CA HIS A 347 24.13 -18.79 -21.09
C HIS A 347 23.90 -17.69 -20.04
N PHE A 348 23.25 -18.03 -18.93
CA PHE A 348 23.04 -17.12 -17.81
C PHE A 348 24.38 -16.63 -17.24
N GLN A 349 25.34 -17.52 -16.99
CA GLN A 349 26.67 -17.17 -16.51
C GLN A 349 27.42 -16.24 -17.46
N MET A 350 27.33 -16.49 -18.78
CA MET A 350 27.92 -15.60 -19.78
C MET A 350 27.32 -14.19 -19.74
N LYS A 351 25.98 -14.10 -19.67
CA LYS A 351 25.28 -12.82 -19.53
C LYS A 351 25.69 -12.09 -18.24
N ALA A 352 25.78 -12.80 -17.11
CA ALA A 352 26.22 -12.26 -15.84
C ALA A 352 27.61 -11.64 -15.92
N ARG A 353 28.55 -12.36 -16.54
CA ARG A 353 29.92 -11.84 -16.79
C ARG A 353 29.92 -10.59 -17.65
N LEU A 354 29.17 -10.57 -18.74
CA LEU A 354 29.06 -9.41 -19.63
C LEU A 354 28.44 -8.19 -18.95
N ALA A 355 27.41 -8.42 -18.11
CA ALA A 355 26.79 -7.35 -17.34
C ALA A 355 27.71 -6.77 -16.27
N LEU A 356 28.50 -7.64 -15.59
CA LEU A 356 29.51 -7.21 -14.63
C LEU A 356 30.63 -6.40 -15.31
N LEU A 357 31.11 -6.81 -16.47
CA LEU A 357 32.05 -6.03 -17.28
C LEU A 357 31.49 -4.64 -17.61
N ALA A 358 30.21 -4.58 -18.00
CA ALA A 358 29.55 -3.31 -18.28
C ALA A 358 29.44 -2.43 -17.03
N ALA A 359 29.12 -3.01 -15.86
CA ALA A 359 29.06 -2.29 -14.60
C ALA A 359 30.42 -1.73 -14.15
N ARG A 360 31.51 -2.40 -14.54
CA ARG A 360 32.91 -1.97 -14.30
C ARG A 360 33.49 -1.08 -15.39
N GLY A 361 32.70 -0.71 -16.41
CA GLY A 361 33.17 0.11 -17.53
C GLY A 361 34.20 -0.57 -18.42
N MET A 362 34.24 -1.92 -18.44
CA MET A 362 35.26 -2.71 -19.13
C MET A 362 34.73 -3.33 -20.43
N GLU A 363 35.58 -3.47 -21.43
CA GLU A 363 35.22 -4.13 -22.69
C GLU A 363 35.58 -5.63 -22.70
N SER A 364 36.61 -6.01 -21.97
CA SER A 364 37.08 -7.40 -21.92
C SER A 364 37.69 -7.79 -20.56
N TRP A 365 37.70 -9.10 -20.23
CA TRP A 365 38.31 -9.65 -19.03
C TRP A 365 39.85 -9.51 -18.98
N THR A 366 40.46 -9.24 -20.09
CA THR A 366 41.93 -9.01 -20.15
C THR A 366 42.33 -7.67 -19.52
N GLN A 367 41.37 -6.79 -19.25
CA GLN A 367 41.57 -5.49 -18.61
C GLN A 367 41.24 -5.47 -17.15
N LEU A 368 41.21 -6.64 -16.45
CA LEU A 368 40.85 -6.70 -15.04
C LEU A 368 41.67 -5.68 -14.22
N PRO A 369 41.02 -4.71 -13.55
CA PRO A 369 41.73 -3.81 -12.65
C PRO A 369 42.25 -4.60 -11.45
N VAL A 370 43.34 -4.14 -10.88
CA VAL A 370 43.93 -4.69 -9.66
C VAL A 370 43.02 -4.42 -8.45
N GLU A 371 42.17 -3.40 -8.55
CA GLU A 371 41.21 -3.03 -7.50
C GLU A 371 39.81 -3.62 -7.76
N PRO A 372 39.08 -4.02 -6.71
CA PRO A 372 37.70 -4.47 -6.87
C PRO A 372 36.83 -3.31 -7.41
N GLY A 373 36.20 -3.53 -8.54
CA GLY A 373 35.21 -2.60 -9.09
C GLY A 373 33.81 -2.84 -8.52
N PRO A 374 32.80 -2.07 -8.97
CA PRO A 374 31.45 -2.22 -8.49
C PRO A 374 30.93 -3.64 -8.71
N GLU A 375 30.15 -4.10 -7.74
CA GLU A 375 29.37 -5.33 -7.81
C GLU A 375 28.03 -5.07 -8.50
N LEU A 376 27.36 -6.12 -8.94
CA LEU A 376 26.11 -6.00 -9.69
C LEU A 376 25.02 -6.84 -9.02
N LEU A 377 23.91 -6.21 -8.70
CA LEU A 377 22.67 -6.87 -8.24
C LEU A 377 21.63 -6.80 -9.35
N VAL A 378 21.12 -7.94 -9.78
CA VAL A 378 20.14 -8.03 -10.87
C VAL A 378 18.90 -8.80 -10.44
N GLY A 379 17.73 -8.31 -10.83
CA GLY A 379 16.49 -9.04 -10.71
C GLY A 379 16.34 -10.09 -11.81
N CYS A 380 16.03 -11.32 -11.45
CA CYS A 380 15.94 -12.44 -12.38
C CYS A 380 14.81 -13.43 -12.04
N ASP A 381 14.30 -14.10 -13.09
CA ASP A 381 13.44 -15.26 -12.92
C ASP A 381 14.30 -16.49 -12.58
N HIS A 382 13.89 -17.23 -11.57
CA HIS A 382 14.54 -18.45 -11.14
C HIS A 382 13.60 -19.64 -11.29
N VAL A 383 14.01 -20.67 -11.99
CA VAL A 383 13.27 -21.91 -12.17
C VAL A 383 14.04 -23.06 -11.53
N ARG A 384 13.45 -23.65 -10.49
CA ARG A 384 13.99 -24.77 -9.75
C ARG A 384 13.20 -26.03 -10.09
N TYR A 385 13.87 -27.01 -10.62
CA TYR A 385 13.33 -28.35 -10.89
C TYR A 385 13.57 -29.23 -9.67
N ALA A 386 12.50 -29.55 -8.92
CA ALA A 386 12.56 -30.34 -7.69
C ALA A 386 11.62 -31.54 -7.79
N PRO A 387 11.82 -32.61 -6.95
CA PRO A 387 11.04 -33.86 -7.05
C PRO A 387 9.53 -33.70 -6.86
N ASP A 388 9.10 -32.70 -6.09
CA ASP A 388 7.69 -32.42 -5.85
C ASP A 388 7.02 -31.66 -7.00
N ARG A 389 7.71 -30.68 -7.57
CA ARG A 389 7.22 -29.88 -8.71
C ARG A 389 8.30 -28.95 -9.26
N VAL A 390 7.99 -28.29 -10.38
CA VAL A 390 8.79 -27.15 -10.88
C VAL A 390 8.39 -25.88 -10.12
N HIS A 391 9.34 -25.28 -9.44
CA HIS A 391 9.15 -24.02 -8.72
C HIS A 391 9.63 -22.87 -9.60
N ARG A 392 8.88 -21.76 -9.57
CA ARG A 392 9.24 -20.50 -10.22
C ARG A 392 9.29 -19.40 -9.18
N TYR A 393 10.39 -18.69 -9.14
CA TYR A 393 10.63 -17.60 -8.19
C TYR A 393 11.02 -16.34 -8.93
N ASN A 394 10.64 -15.23 -8.37
CA ASN A 394 11.22 -13.95 -8.68
C ASN A 394 12.38 -13.74 -7.70
N SER A 395 13.57 -13.56 -8.21
CA SER A 395 14.81 -13.61 -7.42
C SER A 395 15.72 -12.43 -7.76
N ALA A 396 16.67 -12.16 -6.88
CA ALA A 396 17.77 -11.27 -7.15
C ALA A 396 19.08 -12.05 -7.04
N VAL A 397 19.99 -11.80 -7.96
CA VAL A 397 21.31 -12.44 -8.02
C VAL A 397 22.38 -11.38 -7.84
N TRP A 398 23.28 -11.66 -6.94
CA TRP A 398 24.50 -10.88 -6.75
C TRP A 398 25.60 -11.47 -7.62
N ILE A 399 26.24 -10.61 -8.44
CA ILE A 399 27.25 -10.97 -9.44
C ILE A 399 28.56 -10.25 -9.13
#